data_40697542c2d3370a225114012f2ad216
#
_entry.id   40697542c2d3370a225114012f2ad216
#
_cell.length_a   1.000
_cell.length_b   1.000
_cell.length_c   1.000
_cell.angle_alpha   90.00
_cell.angle_beta   90.00
_cell.angle_gamma   90.00
#
_symmetry.space_group_name_H-M   'P 1'
#
loop_
_entity.id
_entity.type
_entity.pdbx_description
1 polymer ?
#
loop_
_entity_poly.entity_id
_entity_poly.type
_entity_poly.pdbx_seq_one_letter_code
_entity_poly.pdbx_strand_id
1 'polypeptide(L)'
;MKNNLIKGIPASPGIAIGKAFLYKENKLEILEKSILSKEEELERLIKGREVAKKQLEEIKENTLQKLGKDKADIFEGHITLLEDEELFSEIDSKISEKKCTAEFALNEAIDEYANMLANLEDAYFKERAGDLRDIGKRWLYGVMNVQVVDLSKLEPETIIVARELNPSDTAQINLENVLAFVTEIGGKTAHSSIMARSLELPAVVGVGTVLENLEDNQILIVDALNGEVIVNPDEETLKIYKEKRENFLKEKEELKALKDKEAVSKDGTKVDVWGNIGSPNDLKGIISNGGFGIGLYRTEFLFMEKDSFPTEDEQFEAYKIVAEGLKGYPVTIRTMDIGGDKSLPYMELPQEENPFLGWRAIRVCLDRQEILKTQFRALLRASKYGQIKIMLPMIMDIEEVRKAKAIFENCKKELREEGIEFDEKIMLGIMVETPAVAFRAKHFAKECDFFSIGTNDLTQYTLAVDRGNEKIANLYDTYNPAVLQAIKMLIDGAHEGGIKISMCGEFAGDENAVAILFGMGLDSFSMSGISIPRVKRILMKLDKKECEKLVERILDLSTASEIKNEVKEFMKNIA
;
A
#
# COMPACT_ATOMS: atom_id res chain seq x y z
N MET A 1 36.55 -6.97 -16.86
CA MET A 1 36.39 -7.12 -15.39
C MET A 1 34.93 -7.48 -15.12
N LYS A 2 34.66 -8.46 -14.27
CA LYS A 2 33.25 -8.78 -13.96
C LYS A 2 32.67 -7.61 -13.17
N ASN A 3 31.57 -7.02 -13.66
CA ASN A 3 30.80 -6.05 -12.89
C ASN A 3 30.43 -6.66 -11.54
N ASN A 4 30.73 -5.98 -10.44
CA ASN A 4 30.33 -6.43 -9.12
C ASN A 4 28.83 -6.18 -8.96
N LEU A 5 28.03 -7.23 -9.20
CA LEU A 5 26.58 -7.21 -9.04
C LEU A 5 26.21 -7.54 -7.60
N ILE A 6 25.48 -6.64 -6.98
CA ILE A 6 24.89 -6.79 -5.64
C ILE A 6 23.38 -6.93 -5.83
N LYS A 7 22.75 -7.85 -5.09
CA LYS A 7 21.30 -8.06 -5.12
C LYS A 7 20.67 -7.62 -3.81
N GLY A 8 19.52 -7.00 -3.91
CA GLY A 8 18.70 -6.56 -2.79
C GLY A 8 17.22 -6.61 -3.11
N ILE A 9 16.43 -5.97 -2.29
CA ILE A 9 14.98 -5.90 -2.41
C ILE A 9 14.61 -4.58 -3.10
N PRO A 10 13.87 -4.60 -4.24
CA PRO A 10 13.38 -3.38 -4.87
C PRO A 10 12.34 -2.72 -3.95
N ALA A 11 12.64 -1.51 -3.47
CA ALA A 11 11.84 -0.77 -2.51
C ALA A 11 11.02 0.36 -3.16
N SER A 12 11.60 1.08 -4.11
CA SER A 12 10.94 2.12 -4.90
C SER A 12 11.44 2.05 -6.34
N PRO A 13 10.54 1.96 -7.35
CA PRO A 13 10.95 1.65 -8.72
C PRO A 13 11.69 2.78 -9.41
N GLY A 14 12.66 2.43 -10.24
CA GLY A 14 13.40 3.34 -11.08
C GLY A 14 14.80 2.84 -11.38
N ILE A 15 15.51 3.57 -12.25
CA ILE A 15 16.90 3.31 -12.60
C ILE A 15 17.70 4.58 -12.37
N ALA A 16 18.76 4.50 -11.57
CA ALA A 16 19.66 5.61 -11.32
C ALA A 16 21.10 5.24 -11.68
N ILE A 17 21.83 6.21 -12.20
CA ILE A 17 23.27 6.11 -12.48
C ILE A 17 23.92 7.33 -11.87
N GLY A 18 24.85 7.13 -10.93
CA GLY A 18 25.45 8.24 -10.18
C GLY A 18 26.67 7.80 -9.38
N LYS A 19 27.14 8.70 -8.54
CA LYS A 19 28.32 8.50 -7.67
C LYS A 19 27.89 8.06 -6.27
N ALA A 20 28.56 7.07 -5.74
CA ALA A 20 28.36 6.62 -4.37
C ALA A 20 28.73 7.71 -3.36
N PHE A 21 27.88 7.94 -2.40
CA PHE A 21 28.16 8.66 -1.18
C PHE A 21 27.91 7.70 -0.01
N LEU A 22 28.97 7.36 0.72
CA LEU A 22 28.90 6.40 1.82
C LEU A 22 28.48 7.11 3.11
N TYR A 23 27.18 7.02 3.41
CA TYR A 23 26.65 7.55 4.66
C TYR A 23 26.97 6.60 5.81
N LYS A 24 28.10 6.88 6.47
CA LYS A 24 28.57 6.12 7.63
C LYS A 24 28.19 6.86 8.90
N GLU A 25 27.60 6.15 9.82
CA GLU A 25 27.34 6.69 11.15
C GLU A 25 28.64 7.00 11.87
N ASN A 26 28.69 8.15 12.54
CA ASN A 26 29.81 8.48 13.39
C ASN A 26 29.91 7.46 14.56
N LYS A 27 31.03 6.78 14.69
CA LYS A 27 31.28 5.97 15.89
C LYS A 27 31.50 6.93 17.05
N LEU A 28 30.57 6.95 18.00
CA LEU A 28 30.69 7.74 19.21
C LEU A 28 31.47 6.95 20.26
N GLU A 29 32.49 7.55 20.82
CA GLU A 29 33.15 7.03 22.03
C GLU A 29 32.40 7.57 23.26
N ILE A 30 31.54 6.75 23.82
CA ILE A 30 30.76 7.08 25.01
C ILE A 30 31.57 6.67 26.23
N LEU A 31 32.00 7.66 26.98
CA LEU A 31 32.74 7.43 28.23
C LEU A 31 31.78 7.28 29.39
N GLU A 32 31.89 6.22 30.18
CA GLU A 32 31.02 5.96 31.32
C GLU A 32 31.25 6.96 32.46
N LYS A 33 32.49 7.24 32.83
CA LYS A 33 32.81 8.04 34.00
C LYS A 33 32.96 9.51 33.66
N SER A 34 32.20 10.37 34.34
CA SER A 34 32.39 11.80 34.25
C SER A 34 33.50 12.31 35.18
N ILE A 35 34.16 13.36 34.70
CA ILE A 35 35.07 14.18 35.48
C ILE A 35 34.45 15.56 35.85
N LEU A 36 33.20 15.80 35.33
CA LEU A 36 32.43 17.02 35.55
C LEU A 36 31.52 16.87 36.77
N SER A 37 31.02 17.97 37.26
CA SER A 37 29.96 17.95 38.27
C SER A 37 28.60 17.52 37.67
N LYS A 38 27.67 17.12 38.53
CA LYS A 38 26.31 16.79 38.12
C LYS A 38 25.66 17.95 37.34
N GLU A 39 25.80 19.15 37.82
CA GLU A 39 25.23 20.36 37.24
C GLU A 39 25.77 20.61 35.82
N GLU A 40 27.06 20.39 35.61
CA GLU A 40 27.69 20.54 34.30
C GLU A 40 27.23 19.46 33.32
N GLU A 41 27.07 18.21 33.77
CA GLU A 41 26.53 17.14 32.92
C GLU A 41 25.06 17.39 32.54
N LEU A 42 24.24 17.87 33.47
CA LEU A 42 22.87 18.27 33.20
C LEU A 42 22.77 19.45 32.22
N GLU A 43 23.67 20.44 32.34
CA GLU A 43 23.72 21.56 31.39
C GLU A 43 24.06 21.05 29.97
N ARG A 44 24.98 20.11 29.84
CA ARG A 44 25.29 19.44 28.55
C ARG A 44 24.09 18.70 27.98
N LEU A 45 23.38 17.94 28.83
CA LEU A 45 22.18 17.20 28.45
C LEU A 45 21.07 18.13 27.93
N ILE A 46 20.79 19.23 28.65
CA ILE A 46 19.78 20.22 28.26
C ILE A 46 20.16 20.93 26.95
N LYS A 47 21.40 21.37 26.80
CA LYS A 47 21.88 21.99 25.56
C LYS A 47 21.76 21.03 24.37
N GLY A 48 22.12 19.76 24.58
CA GLY A 48 21.96 18.72 23.55
C GLY A 48 20.52 18.53 23.14
N ARG A 49 19.57 18.54 24.10
CA ARG A 49 18.11 18.46 23.85
C ARG A 49 17.61 19.63 23.01
N GLU A 50 18.04 20.85 23.35
CA GLU A 50 17.66 22.05 22.60
C GLU A 50 18.16 22.01 21.14
N VAL A 51 19.39 21.56 20.92
CA VAL A 51 19.96 21.38 19.57
C VAL A 51 19.15 20.34 18.78
N ALA A 52 18.84 19.20 19.38
CA ALA A 52 18.07 18.14 18.76
C ALA A 52 16.64 18.61 18.41
N LYS A 53 15.98 19.33 19.34
CA LYS A 53 14.65 19.90 19.13
C LYS A 53 14.63 20.85 17.94
N LYS A 54 15.56 21.80 17.90
CA LYS A 54 15.63 22.76 16.78
C LYS A 54 15.83 22.06 15.43
N GLN A 55 16.67 21.02 15.37
CA GLN A 55 16.85 20.24 14.16
C GLN A 55 15.56 19.51 13.74
N LEU A 56 14.82 18.92 14.69
CA LEU A 56 13.55 18.25 14.40
C LEU A 56 12.48 19.25 13.93
N GLU A 57 12.42 20.44 14.49
CA GLU A 57 11.53 21.52 14.05
C GLU A 57 11.83 21.94 12.61
N GLU A 58 13.10 22.12 12.25
CA GLU A 58 13.54 22.44 10.88
C GLU A 58 13.17 21.29 9.89
N ILE A 59 13.36 20.04 10.28
CA ILE A 59 13.00 18.86 9.49
C ILE A 59 11.48 18.81 9.30
N LYS A 60 10.70 19.02 10.38
CA LYS A 60 9.24 19.05 10.35
C LYS A 60 8.73 20.10 9.36
N GLU A 61 9.25 21.33 9.42
CA GLU A 61 8.84 22.40 8.54
C GLU A 61 9.17 22.10 7.06
N ASN A 62 10.37 21.61 6.78
CA ASN A 62 10.77 21.19 5.45
C ASN A 62 9.90 20.05 4.92
N THR A 63 9.56 19.07 5.78
CA THR A 63 8.69 17.95 5.42
C THR A 63 7.27 18.40 5.14
N LEU A 64 6.74 19.34 5.95
CA LEU A 64 5.43 19.92 5.74
C LEU A 64 5.31 20.59 4.37
N GLN A 65 6.32 21.34 3.97
CA GLN A 65 6.35 22.02 2.67
C GLN A 65 6.49 21.05 1.49
N LYS A 66 7.30 19.99 1.62
CA LYS A 66 7.62 19.06 0.51
C LYS A 66 6.66 17.88 0.41
N LEU A 67 6.22 17.30 1.54
CA LEU A 67 5.52 16.03 1.61
C LEU A 67 4.11 16.12 2.24
N GLY A 68 3.77 17.29 2.78
CA GLY A 68 2.46 17.53 3.40
C GLY A 68 2.38 17.15 4.89
N LYS A 69 1.19 17.43 5.48
CA LYS A 69 0.97 17.38 6.92
C LYS A 69 1.17 15.98 7.51
N ASP A 70 0.59 14.96 6.90
CA ASP A 70 0.61 13.58 7.43
C ASP A 70 2.03 13.06 7.67
N LYS A 71 3.00 13.49 6.83
CA LYS A 71 4.41 13.11 6.98
C LYS A 71 5.15 14.01 7.98
N ALA A 72 4.74 15.26 8.10
CA ALA A 72 5.29 16.18 9.08
C ALA A 72 4.87 15.85 10.52
N ASP A 73 3.68 15.26 10.72
CA ASP A 73 3.14 14.88 12.02
C ASP A 73 3.99 13.80 12.72
N ILE A 74 4.76 13.00 11.97
CA ILE A 74 5.75 12.05 12.52
C ILE A 74 6.79 12.82 13.38
N PHE A 75 7.30 13.95 12.87
CA PHE A 75 8.29 14.75 13.59
C PHE A 75 7.70 15.52 14.77
N GLU A 76 6.40 15.81 14.76
CA GLU A 76 5.69 16.28 15.97
C GLU A 76 5.73 15.23 17.08
N GLY A 77 5.49 13.97 16.74
CA GLY A 77 5.63 12.85 17.66
C GLY A 77 7.08 12.71 18.19
N HIS A 78 8.09 12.91 17.35
CA HIS A 78 9.50 12.88 17.75
C HIS A 78 9.83 14.01 18.72
N ILE A 79 9.33 15.24 18.49
CA ILE A 79 9.51 16.37 19.39
C ILE A 79 8.85 16.10 20.74
N THR A 80 7.62 15.56 20.74
CA THR A 80 6.90 15.19 21.96
C THR A 80 7.68 14.17 22.80
N LEU A 81 8.25 13.13 22.16
CA LEU A 81 9.09 12.14 22.85
C LEU A 81 10.40 12.73 23.38
N LEU A 82 11.02 13.65 22.63
CA LEU A 82 12.23 14.36 23.07
C LEU A 82 11.97 15.24 24.30
N GLU A 83 10.76 15.78 24.45
CA GLU A 83 10.33 16.65 25.56
C GLU A 83 9.70 15.86 26.72
N ASP A 84 9.72 14.54 26.68
CA ASP A 84 9.18 13.70 27.74
C ASP A 84 9.94 13.89 29.05
N GLU A 85 9.22 14.35 30.07
CA GLU A 85 9.80 14.67 31.37
C GLU A 85 10.12 13.41 32.20
N GLU A 86 9.45 12.29 31.96
CA GLU A 86 9.76 11.01 32.63
C GLU A 86 11.09 10.46 32.12
N LEU A 87 11.29 10.47 30.79
CA LEU A 87 12.55 10.10 30.19
C LEU A 87 13.71 11.00 30.68
N PHE A 88 13.47 12.31 30.75
CA PHE A 88 14.49 13.25 31.24
C PHE A 88 14.85 13.00 32.71
N SER A 89 13.85 12.75 33.57
CA SER A 89 14.04 12.46 34.99
C SER A 89 14.81 11.17 35.22
N GLU A 90 14.57 10.14 34.37
CA GLU A 90 15.31 8.89 34.40
C GLU A 90 16.80 9.11 34.08
N ILE A 91 17.10 9.93 33.04
CA ILE A 91 18.47 10.25 32.65
C ILE A 91 19.17 11.04 33.78
N ASP A 92 18.51 12.05 34.40
CA ASP A 92 19.05 12.80 35.55
C ASP A 92 19.36 11.87 36.73
N SER A 93 18.45 10.92 37.03
CA SER A 93 18.67 9.93 38.10
C SER A 93 19.90 9.08 37.83
N LYS A 94 20.08 8.60 36.58
CA LYS A 94 21.26 7.83 36.18
C LYS A 94 22.55 8.63 36.32
N ILE A 95 22.59 9.91 35.88
CA ILE A 95 23.75 10.81 36.07
C ILE A 95 24.08 10.92 37.56
N SER A 96 23.06 11.13 38.39
CA SER A 96 23.22 11.36 39.83
C SER A 96 23.71 10.12 40.58
N GLU A 97 23.12 8.98 40.34
CA GLU A 97 23.40 7.73 41.06
C GLU A 97 24.68 7.08 40.61
N LYS A 98 24.92 6.99 39.28
CA LYS A 98 26.08 6.33 38.70
C LYS A 98 27.32 7.25 38.58
N LYS A 99 27.13 8.57 38.73
CA LYS A 99 28.18 9.60 38.51
C LYS A 99 28.81 9.43 37.11
N CYS A 100 27.96 9.20 36.12
CA CYS A 100 28.37 8.95 34.73
C CYS A 100 28.21 10.23 33.90
N THR A 101 28.68 10.18 32.66
CA THR A 101 28.56 11.26 31.68
C THR A 101 27.10 11.37 31.20
N ALA A 102 26.71 12.53 30.71
CA ALA A 102 25.39 12.77 30.12
C ALA A 102 25.13 11.84 28.92
N GLU A 103 26.15 11.64 28.06
CA GLU A 103 26.05 10.76 26.90
C GLU A 103 25.85 9.29 27.30
N PHE A 104 26.49 8.82 28.37
CA PHE A 104 26.33 7.44 28.84
C PHE A 104 24.92 7.23 29.42
N ALA A 105 24.46 8.13 30.30
CA ALA A 105 23.14 8.06 30.91
C ALA A 105 22.02 8.12 29.86
N LEU A 106 22.15 9.02 28.89
CA LEU A 106 21.22 9.16 27.77
C LEU A 106 21.16 7.88 26.92
N ASN A 107 22.32 7.36 26.51
CA ASN A 107 22.36 6.16 25.68
C ASN A 107 21.75 4.95 26.39
N GLU A 108 22.08 4.76 27.69
CA GLU A 108 21.53 3.67 28.49
C GLU A 108 20.00 3.80 28.65
N ALA A 109 19.47 4.98 28.94
CA ALA A 109 18.05 5.19 29.09
C ALA A 109 17.30 4.93 27.76
N ILE A 110 17.79 5.49 26.66
CA ILE A 110 17.21 5.27 25.33
C ILE A 110 17.20 3.78 24.97
N ASP A 111 18.29 3.05 25.19
CA ASP A 111 18.37 1.62 24.90
C ASP A 111 17.40 0.79 25.76
N GLU A 112 17.25 1.12 27.04
CA GLU A 112 16.33 0.45 27.94
C GLU A 112 14.86 0.65 27.48
N TYR A 113 14.45 1.88 27.23
CA TYR A 113 13.08 2.19 26.77
C TYR A 113 12.80 1.61 25.37
N ALA A 114 13.75 1.75 24.44
CA ALA A 114 13.59 1.20 23.10
C ALA A 114 13.51 -0.34 23.11
N ASN A 115 14.32 -1.01 23.94
CA ASN A 115 14.24 -2.46 24.07
C ASN A 115 12.93 -2.92 24.74
N MET A 116 12.43 -2.16 25.71
CA MET A 116 11.13 -2.43 26.32
C MET A 116 10.02 -2.39 25.26
N LEU A 117 9.98 -1.34 24.44
CA LEU A 117 9.01 -1.20 23.35
C LEU A 117 9.16 -2.28 22.27
N ALA A 118 10.41 -2.61 21.89
CA ALA A 118 10.70 -3.62 20.87
C ALA A 118 10.28 -5.06 21.28
N ASN A 119 10.21 -5.33 22.58
CA ASN A 119 9.80 -6.63 23.12
C ASN A 119 8.27 -6.79 23.24
N LEU A 120 7.51 -5.73 23.00
CA LEU A 120 6.05 -5.82 22.92
C LEU A 120 5.65 -6.53 21.62
N GLU A 121 4.56 -7.30 21.64
CA GLU A 121 4.11 -8.08 20.49
C GLU A 121 3.56 -7.20 19.36
N ASP A 122 3.04 -6.02 19.70
CA ASP A 122 2.41 -5.08 18.78
C ASP A 122 3.44 -4.39 17.85
N ALA A 123 3.16 -4.40 16.55
CA ALA A 123 3.97 -3.78 15.51
C ALA A 123 4.14 -2.26 15.71
N TYR A 124 3.13 -1.57 16.22
CA TYR A 124 3.16 -0.14 16.52
C TYR A 124 4.26 0.21 17.53
N PHE A 125 4.37 -0.53 18.64
CA PHE A 125 5.41 -0.29 19.65
C PHE A 125 6.81 -0.63 19.15
N LYS A 126 6.94 -1.64 18.27
CA LYS A 126 8.22 -1.95 17.62
C LYS A 126 8.70 -0.81 16.72
N GLU A 127 7.79 -0.17 16.02
CA GLU A 127 8.08 1.02 15.19
C GLU A 127 8.52 2.19 16.08
N ARG A 128 7.82 2.43 17.18
CA ARG A 128 8.17 3.47 18.17
C ARG A 128 9.53 3.25 18.82
N ALA A 129 9.97 2.02 18.98
CA ALA A 129 11.33 1.72 19.43
C ALA A 129 12.41 2.25 18.45
N GLY A 130 12.13 2.19 17.15
CA GLY A 130 12.97 2.78 16.10
C GLY A 130 13.03 4.30 16.19
N ASP A 131 11.86 4.95 16.33
CA ASP A 131 11.75 6.39 16.50
C ASP A 131 12.53 6.88 17.72
N LEU A 132 12.39 6.19 18.85
CA LEU A 132 13.10 6.55 20.08
C LEU A 132 14.62 6.46 19.93
N ARG A 133 15.14 5.46 19.19
CA ARG A 133 16.56 5.37 18.89
C ARG A 133 17.03 6.51 17.97
N ASP A 134 16.24 6.91 16.98
CA ASP A 134 16.56 8.04 16.08
C ASP A 134 16.65 9.37 16.88
N ILE A 135 15.67 9.61 17.75
CA ILE A 135 15.62 10.77 18.62
C ILE A 135 16.81 10.76 19.60
N GLY A 136 17.05 9.64 20.28
CA GLY A 136 18.15 9.46 21.23
C GLY A 136 19.51 9.69 20.60
N LYS A 137 19.72 9.20 19.40
CA LYS A 137 20.93 9.41 18.62
C LYS A 137 21.16 10.89 18.29
N ARG A 138 20.11 11.59 17.88
CA ARG A 138 20.15 13.01 17.57
C ARG A 138 20.47 13.84 18.82
N TRP A 139 19.83 13.52 19.93
CA TRP A 139 20.12 14.12 21.22
C TRP A 139 21.58 13.88 21.65
N LEU A 140 22.06 12.65 21.48
CA LEU A 140 23.45 12.27 21.78
C LEU A 140 24.45 13.09 20.96
N TYR A 141 24.20 13.28 19.67
CA TYR A 141 25.02 14.15 18.82
C TYR A 141 25.03 15.60 19.33
N GLY A 142 23.90 16.11 19.80
CA GLY A 142 23.81 17.43 20.42
C GLY A 142 24.63 17.52 21.71
N VAL A 143 24.55 16.51 22.60
CA VAL A 143 25.33 16.46 23.86
C VAL A 143 26.84 16.41 23.58
N MET A 144 27.26 15.62 22.60
CA MET A 144 28.66 15.43 22.23
C MET A 144 29.18 16.48 21.25
N ASN A 145 28.35 17.41 20.81
CA ASN A 145 28.67 18.44 19.82
C ASN A 145 29.24 17.87 18.52
N VAL A 146 28.68 16.74 18.06
CA VAL A 146 29.08 16.05 16.82
C VAL A 146 28.29 16.62 15.65
N GLN A 147 28.97 17.02 14.60
CA GLN A 147 28.32 17.45 13.37
C GLN A 147 27.71 16.27 12.64
N VAL A 148 26.40 16.33 12.41
CA VAL A 148 25.68 15.37 11.56
C VAL A 148 25.92 15.75 10.10
N VAL A 149 26.11 14.74 9.24
CA VAL A 149 26.18 14.97 7.79
C VAL A 149 24.82 15.47 7.29
N ASP A 150 24.83 16.62 6.67
CA ASP A 150 23.63 17.26 6.12
C ASP A 150 23.36 16.71 4.72
N LEU A 151 22.41 15.77 4.62
CA LEU A 151 22.02 15.13 3.35
C LEU A 151 21.34 16.10 2.37
N SER A 152 21.02 17.31 2.79
CA SER A 152 20.49 18.34 1.89
C SER A 152 21.56 19.01 1.02
N LYS A 153 22.82 18.89 1.41
CA LYS A 153 23.97 19.56 0.77
C LYS A 153 24.87 18.65 -0.07
N LEU A 154 24.38 17.45 -0.38
CA LEU A 154 25.12 16.52 -1.23
C LEU A 154 25.29 17.09 -2.66
N GLU A 155 26.36 16.65 -3.32
CA GLU A 155 26.64 17.03 -4.71
C GLU A 155 25.59 16.42 -5.67
N PRO A 156 25.38 17.03 -6.85
CA PRO A 156 24.53 16.46 -7.89
C PRO A 156 24.98 15.05 -8.31
N GLU A 157 24.03 14.25 -8.80
CA GLU A 157 24.19 12.88 -9.26
C GLU A 157 24.68 11.90 -8.17
N THR A 158 24.31 12.15 -6.91
CA THR A 158 24.67 11.31 -5.78
C THR A 158 23.72 10.12 -5.61
N ILE A 159 24.30 8.95 -5.30
CA ILE A 159 23.60 7.76 -4.81
C ILE A 159 24.04 7.54 -3.37
N ILE A 160 23.10 7.64 -2.42
CA ILE A 160 23.42 7.42 -1.01
C ILE A 160 23.51 5.90 -0.77
N VAL A 161 24.61 5.48 -0.15
CA VAL A 161 24.78 4.10 0.34
C VAL A 161 24.92 4.16 1.86
N ALA A 162 24.00 3.53 2.57
CA ALA A 162 23.92 3.56 4.02
C ALA A 162 23.70 2.17 4.60
N ARG A 163 24.00 1.99 5.88
CA ARG A 163 23.56 0.78 6.58
C ARG A 163 22.03 0.78 6.69
N GLU A 164 21.47 1.89 7.14
CA GLU A 164 20.04 2.18 7.26
C GLU A 164 19.83 3.68 7.10
N LEU A 165 18.65 4.10 6.70
CA LEU A 165 18.24 5.50 6.68
C LEU A 165 17.00 5.66 7.55
N ASN A 166 17.14 6.49 8.57
CA ASN A 166 16.05 6.84 9.48
C ASN A 166 15.08 7.84 8.83
N PRO A 167 13.88 8.01 9.38
CA PRO A 167 12.92 9.01 8.89
C PRO A 167 13.53 10.41 8.81
N SER A 168 14.31 10.81 9.81
CA SER A 168 14.95 12.12 9.87
C SER A 168 16.08 12.30 8.84
N ASP A 169 16.73 11.22 8.41
CA ASP A 169 17.73 11.24 7.33
C ASP A 169 17.05 11.42 5.97
N THR A 170 16.04 10.59 5.71
CA THR A 170 15.32 10.61 4.41
C THR A 170 14.57 11.93 4.16
N ALA A 171 14.04 12.56 5.21
CA ALA A 171 13.36 13.85 5.12
C ALA A 171 14.27 15.02 4.70
N GLN A 172 15.59 14.90 4.93
CA GLN A 172 16.58 15.92 4.57
C GLN A 172 17.09 15.78 3.13
N ILE A 173 16.81 14.67 2.44
CA ILE A 173 17.34 14.41 1.09
C ILE A 173 16.90 15.50 0.12
N ASN A 174 17.85 16.07 -0.61
CA ASN A 174 17.58 16.94 -1.74
C ASN A 174 17.42 16.13 -3.04
N LEU A 175 16.20 16.06 -3.55
CA LEU A 175 15.85 15.29 -4.73
C LEU A 175 16.44 15.84 -6.04
N GLU A 176 16.97 17.05 -6.06
CA GLU A 176 17.69 17.59 -7.21
C GLU A 176 19.09 16.98 -7.33
N ASN A 177 19.69 16.60 -6.20
CA ASN A 177 21.05 16.14 -6.12
C ASN A 177 21.18 14.62 -5.92
N VAL A 178 20.22 14.00 -5.23
CA VAL A 178 20.21 12.58 -4.92
C VAL A 178 19.35 11.81 -5.90
N LEU A 179 19.94 10.86 -6.60
CA LEU A 179 19.28 10.08 -7.65
C LEU A 179 18.69 8.76 -7.15
N ALA A 180 19.24 8.18 -6.09
CA ALA A 180 18.81 6.92 -5.51
C ALA A 180 19.43 6.72 -4.11
N PHE A 181 18.95 5.72 -3.38
CA PHE A 181 19.69 5.19 -2.26
C PHE A 181 19.69 3.66 -2.20
N VAL A 182 20.69 3.13 -1.50
CA VAL A 182 20.92 1.70 -1.26
C VAL A 182 21.17 1.52 0.23
N THR A 183 20.46 0.53 0.86
CA THR A 183 20.69 0.23 2.28
C THR A 183 21.07 -1.22 2.52
N GLU A 184 22.02 -1.45 3.47
CA GLU A 184 22.47 -2.81 3.84
C GLU A 184 21.34 -3.62 4.47
N ILE A 185 20.52 -2.97 5.32
CA ILE A 185 19.38 -3.58 5.99
C ILE A 185 18.07 -2.89 5.54
N GLY A 186 16.95 -3.55 5.76
CA GLY A 186 15.62 -3.06 5.44
C GLY A 186 14.83 -4.04 4.58
N GLY A 187 13.53 -3.82 4.53
CA GLY A 187 12.57 -4.60 3.73
C GLY A 187 11.57 -3.69 3.03
N LYS A 188 10.63 -4.26 2.29
CA LYS A 188 9.60 -3.49 1.54
C LYS A 188 8.73 -2.61 2.44
N THR A 189 8.55 -2.99 3.69
CA THR A 189 7.75 -2.28 4.69
C THR A 189 8.58 -1.38 5.60
N ALA A 190 9.91 -1.37 5.48
CA ALA A 190 10.77 -0.49 6.27
C ALA A 190 10.47 1.00 6.00
N HIS A 191 10.68 1.85 6.99
CA HIS A 191 10.45 3.31 6.92
C HIS A 191 11.18 3.93 5.70
N SER A 192 12.44 3.58 5.48
CA SER A 192 13.21 4.03 4.32
C SER A 192 12.53 3.67 2.99
N SER A 193 11.95 2.47 2.90
CA SER A 193 11.23 2.02 1.70
C SER A 193 9.92 2.81 1.47
N ILE A 194 9.19 3.12 2.54
CA ILE A 194 7.97 3.93 2.48
C ILE A 194 8.31 5.36 2.04
N MET A 195 9.36 5.94 2.61
CA MET A 195 9.83 7.28 2.25
C MET A 195 10.35 7.33 0.81
N ALA A 196 11.12 6.32 0.36
CA ALA A 196 11.56 6.23 -1.03
C ALA A 196 10.40 6.31 -2.03
N ARG A 197 9.33 5.56 -1.76
CA ARG A 197 8.12 5.59 -2.59
C ARG A 197 7.41 6.95 -2.54
N SER A 198 7.34 7.57 -1.38
CA SER A 198 6.74 8.91 -1.21
C SER A 198 7.52 10.00 -1.93
N LEU A 199 8.84 9.88 -1.96
CA LEU A 199 9.77 10.78 -2.67
C LEU A 199 9.92 10.43 -4.16
N GLU A 200 9.33 9.34 -4.62
CA GLU A 200 9.55 8.77 -5.97
C GLU A 200 11.04 8.53 -6.30
N LEU A 201 11.85 8.25 -5.29
CA LEU A 201 13.30 8.06 -5.40
C LEU A 201 13.62 6.57 -5.56
N PRO A 202 14.34 6.14 -6.61
CA PRO A 202 14.77 4.75 -6.78
C PRO A 202 15.50 4.23 -5.55
N ALA A 203 15.11 3.04 -5.05
CA ALA A 203 15.71 2.49 -3.85
C ALA A 203 15.81 0.96 -3.88
N VAL A 204 16.98 0.44 -3.48
CA VAL A 204 17.24 -0.97 -3.25
C VAL A 204 17.70 -1.15 -1.81
N VAL A 205 17.01 -2.01 -1.06
CA VAL A 205 17.26 -2.23 0.37
C VAL A 205 17.64 -3.68 0.65
N GLY A 206 18.22 -3.93 1.83
CA GLY A 206 18.57 -5.30 2.22
C GLY A 206 19.66 -5.93 1.35
N VAL A 207 20.63 -5.14 0.89
CA VAL A 207 21.73 -5.62 0.03
C VAL A 207 22.84 -6.36 0.78
N GLY A 208 22.76 -6.44 2.12
CA GLY A 208 23.81 -7.00 2.96
C GLY A 208 24.98 -6.04 3.16
N THR A 209 26.08 -6.52 3.72
CA THR A 209 27.26 -5.70 4.04
C THR A 209 28.00 -5.25 2.77
N VAL A 210 27.78 -4.03 2.36
CA VAL A 210 28.38 -3.44 1.14
C VAL A 210 29.26 -2.22 1.43
N LEU A 211 29.01 -1.50 2.54
CA LEU A 211 29.75 -0.27 2.90
C LEU A 211 31.26 -0.48 3.09
N GLU A 212 31.67 -1.69 3.48
CA GLU A 212 33.07 -2.01 3.65
C GLU A 212 33.80 -2.22 2.31
N ASN A 213 33.06 -2.54 1.25
CA ASN A 213 33.60 -2.89 -0.06
C ASN A 213 33.42 -1.77 -1.10
N LEU A 214 32.85 -0.63 -0.70
CA LEU A 214 32.61 0.53 -1.56
C LEU A 214 33.46 1.72 -1.10
N GLU A 215 33.81 2.55 -2.06
CA GLU A 215 34.51 3.81 -1.85
C GLU A 215 33.62 4.98 -2.32
N ASP A 216 33.78 6.15 -1.69
CA ASP A 216 33.10 7.37 -2.12
C ASP A 216 33.47 7.70 -3.58
N ASN A 217 32.49 8.24 -4.30
CA ASN A 217 32.60 8.62 -5.72
C ASN A 217 32.72 7.46 -6.71
N GLN A 218 32.63 6.21 -6.31
CA GLN A 218 32.51 5.10 -7.26
C GLN A 218 31.21 5.23 -8.06
N ILE A 219 31.25 4.88 -9.33
CA ILE A 219 30.05 4.89 -10.18
C ILE A 219 29.19 3.68 -9.84
N LEU A 220 27.92 3.95 -9.55
CA LEU A 220 26.90 2.93 -9.29
C LEU A 220 25.79 3.02 -10.32
N ILE A 221 25.24 1.86 -10.68
CA ILE A 221 23.91 1.73 -11.28
C ILE A 221 23.00 1.10 -10.25
N VAL A 222 21.87 1.74 -9.96
CA VAL A 222 20.81 1.20 -9.11
C VAL A 222 19.62 0.87 -10.01
N ASP A 223 19.40 -0.42 -10.28
CA ASP A 223 18.22 -0.94 -10.95
C ASP A 223 17.20 -1.39 -9.89
N ALA A 224 16.40 -0.45 -9.43
CA ALA A 224 15.37 -0.70 -8.44
C ALA A 224 14.10 -1.33 -9.04
N LEU A 225 14.08 -1.67 -10.32
CA LEU A 225 13.04 -2.52 -10.93
C LEU A 225 13.33 -3.99 -10.65
N ASN A 226 14.61 -4.38 -10.71
CA ASN A 226 15.08 -5.75 -10.52
C ASN A 226 15.76 -6.00 -9.16
N GLY A 227 15.95 -4.96 -8.33
CA GLY A 227 16.65 -5.05 -7.05
C GLY A 227 18.15 -5.29 -7.22
N GLU A 228 18.78 -4.70 -8.24
CA GLU A 228 20.17 -4.89 -8.59
C GLU A 228 20.97 -3.59 -8.42
N VAL A 229 22.18 -3.71 -7.86
CA VAL A 229 23.14 -2.62 -7.79
C VAL A 229 24.45 -3.08 -8.44
N ILE A 230 24.92 -2.32 -9.43
CA ILE A 230 26.13 -2.63 -10.19
C ILE A 230 27.20 -1.60 -9.84
N VAL A 231 28.35 -2.09 -9.35
CA VAL A 231 29.48 -1.27 -8.91
C VAL A 231 30.53 -1.20 -10.00
N ASN A 232 30.99 0.00 -10.31
CA ASN A 232 32.00 0.28 -11.35
C ASN A 232 31.66 -0.42 -12.67
N PRO A 233 30.47 -0.12 -13.28
CA PRO A 233 30.06 -0.71 -14.54
C PRO A 233 31.04 -0.38 -15.68
N ASP A 234 31.20 -1.31 -16.61
CA ASP A 234 31.94 -1.05 -17.82
C ASP A 234 31.11 -0.18 -18.80
N GLU A 235 31.77 0.32 -19.86
CA GLU A 235 31.14 1.23 -20.82
C GLU A 235 29.92 0.63 -21.52
N GLU A 236 29.94 -0.67 -21.80
CA GLU A 236 28.84 -1.39 -22.43
C GLU A 236 27.63 -1.45 -21.51
N THR A 237 27.85 -1.85 -20.24
CA THR A 237 26.82 -1.86 -19.21
C THR A 237 26.25 -0.48 -18.96
N LEU A 238 27.09 0.56 -18.88
CA LEU A 238 26.64 1.93 -18.73
C LEU A 238 25.74 2.37 -19.91
N LYS A 239 26.08 2.02 -21.12
CA LYS A 239 25.27 2.34 -22.31
C LYS A 239 23.90 1.66 -22.24
N ILE A 240 23.87 0.37 -21.93
CA ILE A 240 22.61 -0.40 -21.78
C ILE A 240 21.70 0.24 -20.73
N TYR A 241 22.26 0.58 -19.56
CA TYR A 241 21.44 1.13 -18.48
C TYR A 241 21.03 2.59 -18.68
N LYS A 242 21.81 3.38 -19.40
CA LYS A 242 21.37 4.72 -19.86
C LYS A 242 20.14 4.62 -20.75
N GLU A 243 20.17 3.72 -21.73
CA GLU A 243 19.02 3.47 -22.61
C GLU A 243 17.80 2.94 -21.83
N LYS A 244 17.99 1.98 -20.91
CA LYS A 244 16.92 1.49 -20.03
C LYS A 244 16.31 2.62 -19.19
N ARG A 245 17.16 3.50 -18.62
CA ARG A 245 16.71 4.65 -17.83
C ARG A 245 15.90 5.63 -18.67
N GLU A 246 16.38 5.99 -19.86
CA GLU A 246 15.67 6.88 -20.78
C GLU A 246 14.30 6.31 -21.16
N ASN A 247 14.24 5.03 -21.51
CA ASN A 247 12.99 4.33 -21.81
C ASN A 247 12.03 4.32 -20.61
N PHE A 248 12.52 4.06 -19.41
CA PHE A 248 11.72 4.10 -18.19
C PHE A 248 11.16 5.51 -17.92
N LEU A 249 11.98 6.54 -18.04
CA LEU A 249 11.54 7.93 -17.84
C LEU A 249 10.51 8.36 -18.89
N LYS A 250 10.74 7.99 -20.16
CA LYS A 250 9.79 8.25 -21.25
C LYS A 250 8.46 7.55 -21.00
N GLU A 251 8.49 6.27 -20.60
CA GLU A 251 7.29 5.55 -20.23
C GLU A 251 6.55 6.22 -19.07
N LYS A 252 7.26 6.65 -18.02
CA LYS A 252 6.69 7.35 -16.86
C LYS A 252 5.99 8.66 -17.28
N GLU A 253 6.59 9.42 -18.19
CA GLU A 253 6.02 10.65 -18.75
C GLU A 253 4.76 10.38 -19.60
N GLU A 254 4.83 9.37 -20.47
CA GLU A 254 3.69 8.94 -21.28
C GLU A 254 2.51 8.51 -20.39
N LEU A 255 2.78 7.76 -19.32
CA LEU A 255 1.76 7.34 -18.35
C LEU A 255 1.15 8.54 -17.61
N LYS A 256 1.96 9.52 -17.20
CA LYS A 256 1.46 10.77 -16.58
C LYS A 256 0.51 11.52 -17.51
N ALA A 257 0.79 11.55 -18.82
CA ALA A 257 -0.06 12.20 -19.81
C ALA A 257 -1.44 11.53 -20.00
N LEU A 258 -1.62 10.30 -19.48
CA LEU A 258 -2.89 9.57 -19.53
C LEU A 258 -3.81 9.87 -18.33
N LYS A 259 -3.33 10.61 -17.33
CA LYS A 259 -4.06 10.88 -16.09
C LYS A 259 -5.52 11.32 -16.35
N ASP A 260 -5.70 12.35 -17.16
CA ASP A 260 -7.00 12.98 -17.40
C ASP A 260 -7.73 12.39 -18.63
N LYS A 261 -7.17 11.36 -19.27
CA LYS A 261 -7.78 10.72 -20.42
C LYS A 261 -8.71 9.60 -20.00
N GLU A 262 -9.85 9.50 -20.68
CA GLU A 262 -10.72 8.33 -20.59
C GLU A 262 -10.07 7.13 -21.31
N ALA A 263 -10.31 5.92 -20.82
CA ALA A 263 -9.89 4.72 -21.52
C ALA A 263 -10.89 4.39 -22.62
N VAL A 264 -10.55 4.75 -23.85
CA VAL A 264 -11.34 4.49 -25.05
C VAL A 264 -10.50 3.66 -25.99
N SER A 265 -10.99 2.48 -26.37
CA SER A 265 -10.31 1.56 -27.29
C SER A 265 -10.27 2.09 -28.72
N LYS A 266 -9.50 1.45 -29.61
CA LYS A 266 -9.38 1.86 -31.03
C LYS A 266 -10.70 1.90 -31.78
N ASP A 267 -11.62 1.02 -31.42
CA ASP A 267 -12.96 0.93 -32.02
C ASP A 267 -14.00 1.85 -31.33
N GLY A 268 -13.56 2.70 -30.38
CA GLY A 268 -14.40 3.66 -29.70
C GLY A 268 -15.15 3.13 -28.48
N THR A 269 -14.88 1.91 -28.03
CA THR A 269 -15.49 1.36 -26.83
C THR A 269 -14.90 2.04 -25.58
N LYS A 270 -15.72 2.69 -24.79
CA LYS A 270 -15.34 3.31 -23.51
C LYS A 270 -15.36 2.26 -22.40
N VAL A 271 -14.30 2.24 -21.59
CA VAL A 271 -14.13 1.35 -20.44
C VAL A 271 -13.81 2.16 -19.20
N ASP A 272 -14.52 1.90 -18.11
CA ASP A 272 -14.25 2.57 -16.85
C ASP A 272 -13.05 1.92 -16.13
N VAL A 273 -12.10 2.76 -15.66
CA VAL A 273 -10.93 2.32 -14.90
C VAL A 273 -10.93 3.02 -13.55
N TRP A 274 -11.08 2.22 -12.51
CA TRP A 274 -11.26 2.64 -11.11
C TRP A 274 -10.10 2.20 -10.22
N GLY A 275 -10.06 2.76 -9.01
CA GLY A 275 -9.08 2.39 -7.99
C GLY A 275 -9.63 1.45 -6.93
N ASN A 276 -8.72 0.71 -6.28
CA ASN A 276 -8.97 -0.01 -5.03
C ASN A 276 -8.31 0.75 -3.89
N ILE A 277 -9.02 0.91 -2.76
CA ILE A 277 -8.52 1.57 -1.56
C ILE A 277 -8.78 0.74 -0.31
N GLY A 278 -7.95 0.91 0.72
CA GLY A 278 -8.12 0.37 2.06
C GLY A 278 -8.54 1.46 3.07
N SER A 279 -8.19 2.71 2.77
CA SER A 279 -8.49 3.86 3.65
C SER A 279 -8.81 5.11 2.82
N PRO A 280 -9.43 6.15 3.43
CA PRO A 280 -9.61 7.45 2.77
C PRO A 280 -8.31 8.10 2.28
N ASN A 281 -7.18 7.83 2.94
CA ASN A 281 -5.87 8.37 2.59
C ASN A 281 -5.37 7.91 1.21
N ASP A 282 -5.79 6.74 0.76
CA ASP A 282 -5.40 6.18 -0.55
C ASP A 282 -6.02 6.95 -1.72
N LEU A 283 -7.11 7.68 -1.47
CA LEU A 283 -7.86 8.41 -2.50
C LEU A 283 -6.99 9.36 -3.32
N LYS A 284 -6.09 10.09 -2.66
CA LYS A 284 -5.15 10.99 -3.33
C LYS A 284 -4.29 10.26 -4.36
N GLY A 285 -3.82 9.06 -4.02
CA GLY A 285 -3.05 8.20 -4.92
C GLY A 285 -3.85 7.75 -6.15
N ILE A 286 -5.13 7.41 -5.97
CA ILE A 286 -6.01 7.04 -7.08
C ILE A 286 -6.22 8.21 -8.04
N ILE A 287 -6.59 9.38 -7.51
CA ILE A 287 -6.84 10.58 -8.31
C ILE A 287 -5.59 11.04 -9.05
N SER A 288 -4.43 10.99 -8.39
CA SER A 288 -3.15 11.39 -8.99
C SER A 288 -2.74 10.48 -10.17
N ASN A 289 -3.17 9.23 -10.17
CA ASN A 289 -2.97 8.27 -11.25
C ASN A 289 -4.13 8.21 -12.27
N GLY A 290 -5.11 9.11 -12.16
CA GLY A 290 -6.20 9.22 -13.12
C GLY A 290 -7.31 8.19 -12.98
N GLY A 291 -7.54 7.68 -11.77
CA GLY A 291 -8.72 6.87 -11.46
C GLY A 291 -9.97 7.73 -11.36
N PHE A 292 -11.02 7.36 -12.08
CA PHE A 292 -12.31 8.05 -12.12
C PHE A 292 -13.39 7.30 -11.32
N GLY A 293 -13.06 6.86 -10.11
CA GLY A 293 -13.95 6.15 -9.22
C GLY A 293 -13.22 5.12 -8.37
N ILE A 294 -13.94 4.55 -7.43
CA ILE A 294 -13.49 3.44 -6.58
C ILE A 294 -14.36 2.22 -6.86
N GLY A 295 -13.74 1.15 -7.35
CA GLY A 295 -14.43 -0.12 -7.57
C GLY A 295 -14.38 -1.05 -6.36
N LEU A 296 -13.47 -0.78 -5.42
CA LEU A 296 -13.39 -1.49 -4.14
C LEU A 296 -12.82 -0.58 -3.05
N TYR A 297 -13.65 -0.26 -2.07
CA TYR A 297 -13.19 0.21 -0.76
C TYR A 297 -13.28 -0.96 0.23
N ARG A 298 -12.11 -1.43 0.68
CA ARG A 298 -11.98 -2.50 1.68
C ARG A 298 -12.17 -1.91 3.06
N THR A 299 -13.29 -2.17 3.69
CA THR A 299 -13.64 -1.59 5.00
C THR A 299 -12.96 -2.28 6.19
N GLU A 300 -12.32 -3.43 5.99
CA GLU A 300 -11.67 -4.21 7.04
C GLU A 300 -10.67 -3.39 7.85
N PHE A 301 -9.89 -2.52 7.20
CA PHE A 301 -8.90 -1.67 7.89
C PHE A 301 -9.56 -0.77 8.93
N LEU A 302 -10.76 -0.24 8.63
CA LEU A 302 -11.52 0.57 9.58
C LEU A 302 -11.91 -0.21 10.85
N PHE A 303 -12.06 -1.53 10.74
CA PHE A 303 -12.33 -2.42 11.87
C PHE A 303 -11.04 -2.85 12.56
N MET A 304 -9.98 -3.17 11.80
CA MET A 304 -8.73 -3.71 12.34
C MET A 304 -7.87 -2.69 13.09
N GLU A 305 -8.00 -1.40 12.79
CA GLU A 305 -7.26 -0.30 13.44
C GLU A 305 -7.87 0.16 14.77
N LYS A 306 -8.85 -0.58 15.30
CA LYS A 306 -9.59 -0.22 16.52
C LYS A 306 -9.61 -1.34 17.56
N ASP A 307 -9.91 -0.96 18.80
CA ASP A 307 -10.05 -1.86 19.94
C ASP A 307 -11.52 -2.28 20.19
N SER A 308 -12.45 -1.78 19.37
CA SER A 308 -13.89 -2.08 19.42
C SER A 308 -14.51 -1.92 18.04
N PHE A 309 -15.74 -2.44 17.85
CA PHE A 309 -16.47 -2.22 16.60
C PHE A 309 -16.64 -0.72 16.33
N PRO A 310 -16.31 -0.25 15.11
CA PRO A 310 -16.49 1.15 14.74
C PRO A 310 -17.97 1.51 14.80
N THR A 311 -18.28 2.64 15.42
CA THR A 311 -19.63 3.18 15.54
C THR A 311 -20.20 3.58 14.17
N GLU A 312 -21.51 3.81 14.09
CA GLU A 312 -22.15 4.31 12.88
C GLU A 312 -21.54 5.65 12.41
N ASP A 313 -21.22 6.56 13.34
CA ASP A 313 -20.67 7.86 13.02
C ASP A 313 -19.22 7.78 12.51
N GLU A 314 -18.40 6.93 13.10
CA GLU A 314 -17.02 6.72 12.64
C GLU A 314 -16.99 6.13 11.22
N GLN A 315 -17.85 5.16 10.95
CA GLN A 315 -18.00 4.58 9.62
C GLN A 315 -18.52 5.61 8.62
N PHE A 316 -19.56 6.37 9.02
CA PHE A 316 -20.15 7.43 8.20
C PHE A 316 -19.10 8.47 7.78
N GLU A 317 -18.29 9.00 8.71
CA GLU A 317 -17.27 10.00 8.37
C GLU A 317 -16.22 9.43 7.39
N ALA A 318 -15.76 8.19 7.58
CA ALA A 318 -14.81 7.56 6.66
C ALA A 318 -15.39 7.40 5.23
N TYR A 319 -16.64 6.99 5.10
CA TYR A 319 -17.30 6.81 3.81
C TYR A 319 -17.61 8.15 3.13
N LYS A 320 -18.03 9.14 3.91
CA LYS A 320 -18.32 10.50 3.44
C LYS A 320 -17.08 11.19 2.85
N ILE A 321 -15.92 11.09 3.52
CA ILE A 321 -14.65 11.65 3.01
C ILE A 321 -14.35 11.13 1.60
N VAL A 322 -14.52 9.83 1.37
CA VAL A 322 -14.26 9.23 0.05
C VAL A 322 -15.31 9.66 -0.98
N ALA A 323 -16.58 9.69 -0.58
CA ALA A 323 -17.68 10.09 -1.45
C ALA A 323 -17.55 11.55 -1.92
N GLU A 324 -17.24 12.48 -1.01
CA GLU A 324 -17.00 13.89 -1.31
C GLU A 324 -15.73 14.10 -2.16
N GLY A 325 -14.66 13.34 -1.87
CA GLY A 325 -13.38 13.46 -2.55
C GLY A 325 -13.43 13.08 -4.04
N LEU A 326 -14.38 12.24 -4.45
CA LEU A 326 -14.53 11.81 -5.84
C LEU A 326 -15.49 12.66 -6.70
N LYS A 327 -16.10 13.71 -6.13
CA LYS A 327 -16.88 14.71 -6.90
C LYS A 327 -17.90 14.11 -7.90
N GLY A 328 -18.63 13.08 -7.46
CA GLY A 328 -19.70 12.47 -8.26
C GLY A 328 -19.30 11.25 -9.09
N TYR A 329 -18.09 10.78 -9.01
CA TYR A 329 -17.69 9.47 -9.52
C TYR A 329 -18.12 8.34 -8.55
N PRO A 330 -18.31 7.10 -9.06
CA PRO A 330 -18.82 6.01 -8.24
C PRO A 330 -17.79 5.54 -7.18
N VAL A 331 -18.31 5.22 -6.00
CA VAL A 331 -17.57 4.62 -4.89
C VAL A 331 -18.25 3.32 -4.48
N THR A 332 -17.64 2.19 -4.81
CA THR A 332 -18.16 0.87 -4.39
C THR A 332 -17.51 0.49 -3.06
N ILE A 333 -18.31 0.39 -2.02
CA ILE A 333 -17.88 0.08 -0.66
C ILE A 333 -18.31 -1.34 -0.31
N ARG A 334 -17.34 -2.19 0.01
CA ARG A 334 -17.58 -3.56 0.42
C ARG A 334 -17.94 -3.59 1.90
N THR A 335 -19.03 -4.28 2.26
CA THR A 335 -19.32 -4.56 3.67
C THR A 335 -18.23 -5.45 4.27
N MET A 336 -18.18 -5.51 5.59
CA MET A 336 -17.14 -6.18 6.36
C MET A 336 -16.82 -7.59 5.84
N ASP A 337 -15.53 -7.84 5.57
CA ASP A 337 -14.99 -9.16 5.19
C ASP A 337 -13.90 -9.59 6.20
N ILE A 338 -14.35 -9.89 7.42
CA ILE A 338 -13.55 -10.41 8.53
C ILE A 338 -13.79 -11.91 8.66
N GLY A 339 -12.78 -12.63 9.08
CA GLY A 339 -12.67 -14.09 9.11
C GLY A 339 -11.62 -14.59 8.12
N GLY A 340 -11.36 -15.89 8.09
CA GLY A 340 -10.28 -16.47 7.31
C GLY A 340 -8.91 -16.08 7.88
N ASP A 341 -8.18 -15.26 7.17
CA ASP A 341 -6.85 -14.72 7.56
C ASP A 341 -6.92 -13.41 8.36
N LYS A 342 -8.13 -12.85 8.55
CA LYS A 342 -8.35 -11.57 9.24
C LYS A 342 -9.07 -11.79 10.56
N SER A 343 -8.47 -11.35 11.64
CA SER A 343 -9.04 -11.41 12.99
C SER A 343 -9.18 -10.00 13.57
N LEU A 344 -10.10 -9.86 14.54
CA LEU A 344 -10.28 -8.64 15.33
C LEU A 344 -10.04 -8.99 16.80
N PRO A 345 -9.22 -8.21 17.54
CA PRO A 345 -8.90 -8.53 18.94
C PRO A 345 -10.13 -8.49 19.87
N TYR A 346 -11.17 -7.76 19.49
CA TYR A 346 -12.42 -7.57 20.23
C TYR A 346 -13.58 -8.44 19.71
N MET A 347 -13.33 -9.35 18.75
CA MET A 347 -14.31 -10.27 18.21
C MET A 347 -13.77 -11.69 18.25
N GLU A 348 -14.31 -12.51 19.15
CA GLU A 348 -13.96 -13.93 19.19
C GLU A 348 -14.45 -14.63 17.92
N LEU A 349 -13.51 -15.11 17.12
CA LEU A 349 -13.77 -16.00 16.00
C LEU A 349 -13.55 -17.44 16.46
N PRO A 350 -14.40 -18.39 16.05
CA PRO A 350 -14.20 -19.79 16.35
C PRO A 350 -12.89 -20.29 15.72
N GLN A 351 -12.19 -21.17 16.39
CA GLN A 351 -11.08 -21.87 15.79
C GLN A 351 -11.62 -22.89 14.79
N GLU A 352 -11.34 -22.70 13.52
CA GLU A 352 -11.84 -23.52 12.41
C GLU A 352 -10.68 -24.27 11.72
N GLU A 353 -10.95 -25.48 11.25
CA GLU A 353 -9.95 -26.26 10.48
C GLU A 353 -9.69 -25.64 9.10
N ASN A 354 -10.69 -24.97 8.52
CA ASN A 354 -10.62 -24.34 7.20
C ASN A 354 -11.20 -22.92 7.26
N PRO A 355 -10.49 -21.94 7.86
CA PRO A 355 -11.05 -20.60 8.11
C PRO A 355 -11.54 -19.86 6.86
N PHE A 356 -10.90 -20.06 5.70
CA PHE A 356 -11.36 -19.46 4.44
C PHE A 356 -12.71 -20.02 3.95
N LEU A 357 -13.09 -21.22 4.38
CA LEU A 357 -14.38 -21.84 4.07
C LEU A 357 -15.41 -21.67 5.19
N GLY A 358 -15.02 -21.04 6.28
CA GLY A 358 -15.74 -20.97 7.53
C GLY A 358 -16.63 -19.73 7.72
N TRP A 359 -16.72 -19.29 8.96
CA TRP A 359 -17.55 -18.17 9.41
C TRP A 359 -16.85 -16.83 9.15
N ARG A 360 -17.09 -16.25 7.97
CA ARG A 360 -16.49 -14.97 7.54
C ARG A 360 -17.50 -14.12 6.76
N ALA A 361 -17.21 -12.84 6.67
CA ALA A 361 -17.88 -11.88 5.80
C ALA A 361 -19.41 -11.86 6.00
N ILE A 362 -20.20 -12.04 4.93
CA ILE A 362 -21.66 -12.02 4.99
C ILE A 362 -22.23 -13.06 5.96
N ARG A 363 -21.56 -14.19 6.17
CA ARG A 363 -22.01 -15.24 7.10
C ARG A 363 -22.00 -14.71 8.54
N VAL A 364 -20.95 -13.98 8.91
CA VAL A 364 -20.86 -13.26 10.20
C VAL A 364 -21.94 -12.20 10.28
N CYS A 365 -22.09 -11.39 9.21
CA CYS A 365 -23.00 -10.27 9.18
C CYS A 365 -24.50 -10.68 9.24
N LEU A 366 -24.84 -11.84 8.70
CA LEU A 366 -26.23 -12.37 8.79
C LEU A 366 -26.52 -13.03 10.13
N ASP A 367 -25.51 -13.56 10.80
CA ASP A 367 -25.61 -14.12 12.15
C ASP A 367 -25.63 -13.01 13.22
N ARG A 368 -24.78 -12.00 13.06
CA ARG A 368 -24.68 -10.80 13.91
C ARG A 368 -25.19 -9.57 13.14
N GLN A 369 -26.51 -9.50 12.97
CA GLN A 369 -27.14 -8.50 12.11
C GLN A 369 -26.91 -7.05 12.53
N GLU A 370 -26.63 -6.81 13.81
CA GLU A 370 -26.28 -5.47 14.34
C GLU A 370 -25.05 -4.88 13.64
N ILE A 371 -24.05 -5.71 13.28
CA ILE A 371 -22.84 -5.25 12.58
C ILE A 371 -23.22 -4.73 11.19
N LEU A 372 -23.98 -5.54 10.43
CA LEU A 372 -24.41 -5.18 9.08
C LEU A 372 -25.38 -3.98 9.10
N LYS A 373 -26.29 -3.92 10.07
CA LYS A 373 -27.22 -2.81 10.27
C LYS A 373 -26.49 -1.49 10.50
N THR A 374 -25.53 -1.47 11.41
CA THR A 374 -24.67 -0.29 11.69
C THR A 374 -23.96 0.17 10.43
N GLN A 375 -23.36 -0.76 9.69
CA GLN A 375 -22.63 -0.44 8.46
C GLN A 375 -23.58 0.06 7.35
N PHE A 376 -24.74 -0.55 7.15
CA PHE A 376 -25.73 -0.08 6.18
C PHE A 376 -26.26 1.31 6.50
N ARG A 377 -26.53 1.62 7.77
CA ARG A 377 -26.98 2.96 8.16
C ARG A 377 -25.91 4.01 7.87
N ALA A 378 -24.63 3.72 8.19
CA ALA A 378 -23.49 4.61 7.88
C ALA A 378 -23.35 4.83 6.36
N LEU A 379 -23.44 3.77 5.55
CA LEU A 379 -23.37 3.83 4.09
C LEU A 379 -24.53 4.62 3.47
N LEU A 380 -25.74 4.40 3.96
CA LEU A 380 -26.92 5.16 3.53
C LEU A 380 -26.75 6.65 3.83
N ARG A 381 -26.35 7.02 5.04
CA ARG A 381 -26.10 8.43 5.42
C ARG A 381 -25.02 9.05 4.52
N ALA A 382 -23.94 8.33 4.25
CA ALA A 382 -22.86 8.81 3.40
C ALA A 382 -23.27 8.96 1.93
N SER A 383 -24.28 8.23 1.45
CA SER A 383 -24.74 8.28 0.07
C SER A 383 -25.33 9.64 -0.36
N LYS A 384 -25.69 10.49 0.60
CA LYS A 384 -26.06 11.90 0.34
C LYS A 384 -24.91 12.71 -0.25
N TYR A 385 -23.66 12.34 0.03
CA TYR A 385 -22.46 13.11 -0.29
C TYR A 385 -21.75 12.68 -1.57
N GLY A 386 -22.19 11.58 -2.21
CA GLY A 386 -21.61 11.09 -3.47
C GLY A 386 -22.27 9.81 -3.96
N GLN A 387 -21.81 9.29 -5.09
CA GLN A 387 -22.37 8.10 -5.73
C GLN A 387 -21.86 6.81 -5.06
N ILE A 388 -22.42 6.47 -3.90
CA ILE A 388 -22.06 5.24 -3.20
C ILE A 388 -22.81 4.03 -3.79
N LYS A 389 -22.08 2.92 -3.93
CA LYS A 389 -22.62 1.58 -4.20
C LYS A 389 -22.19 0.65 -3.08
N ILE A 390 -23.07 -0.22 -2.62
CA ILE A 390 -22.81 -1.19 -1.57
C ILE A 390 -22.55 -2.56 -2.18
N MET A 391 -21.53 -3.25 -1.73
CA MET A 391 -21.14 -4.56 -2.23
C MET A 391 -21.03 -5.58 -1.10
N LEU A 392 -21.78 -6.68 -1.21
CA LEU A 392 -21.77 -7.79 -0.24
C LEU A 392 -20.70 -8.83 -0.64
N PRO A 393 -19.74 -9.16 0.25
CA PRO A 393 -18.72 -10.17 -0.02
C PRO A 393 -19.21 -11.60 0.25
N MET A 394 -18.52 -12.60 -0.29
CA MET A 394 -18.64 -14.03 0.04
C MET A 394 -20.03 -14.64 -0.14
N ILE A 395 -20.82 -14.09 -1.06
CA ILE A 395 -22.14 -14.62 -1.39
C ILE A 395 -22.01 -15.98 -2.07
N MET A 396 -22.82 -16.95 -1.65
CA MET A 396 -22.94 -18.28 -2.27
C MET A 396 -24.40 -18.68 -2.55
N ASP A 397 -25.37 -18.05 -1.88
CA ASP A 397 -26.81 -18.36 -2.01
C ASP A 397 -27.64 -17.09 -2.19
N ILE A 398 -28.69 -17.18 -2.99
CA ILE A 398 -29.65 -16.07 -3.23
C ILE A 398 -30.37 -15.67 -1.94
N GLU A 399 -30.59 -16.61 -1.04
CA GLU A 399 -31.22 -16.31 0.24
C GLU A 399 -30.37 -15.39 1.14
N GLU A 400 -29.03 -15.45 1.02
CA GLU A 400 -28.14 -14.49 1.69
C GLU A 400 -28.36 -13.06 1.18
N VAL A 401 -28.48 -12.89 -0.13
CA VAL A 401 -28.78 -11.59 -0.77
C VAL A 401 -30.14 -11.07 -0.30
N ARG A 402 -31.16 -11.92 -0.28
CA ARG A 402 -32.53 -11.53 0.14
C ARG A 402 -32.57 -11.13 1.62
N LYS A 403 -31.87 -11.87 2.50
CA LYS A 403 -31.75 -11.51 3.92
C LYS A 403 -31.05 -10.19 4.12
N ALA A 404 -29.93 -9.95 3.43
CA ALA A 404 -29.22 -8.69 3.49
C ALA A 404 -30.08 -7.52 2.97
N LYS A 405 -30.81 -7.70 1.87
CA LYS A 405 -31.78 -6.72 1.37
C LYS A 405 -32.88 -6.38 2.37
N ALA A 406 -33.40 -7.37 3.07
CA ALA A 406 -34.41 -7.13 4.10
C ALA A 406 -33.88 -6.23 5.22
N ILE A 407 -32.64 -6.45 5.68
CA ILE A 407 -31.97 -5.60 6.67
C ILE A 407 -31.75 -4.20 6.09
N PHE A 408 -31.29 -4.12 4.83
CA PHE A 408 -31.03 -2.86 4.15
C PHE A 408 -32.29 -1.99 4.01
N GLU A 409 -33.41 -2.57 3.57
CA GLU A 409 -34.70 -1.85 3.45
C GLU A 409 -35.24 -1.42 4.83
N ASN A 410 -34.99 -2.22 5.88
CA ASN A 410 -35.33 -1.81 7.23
C ASN A 410 -34.51 -0.59 7.68
N CYS A 411 -33.20 -0.55 7.37
CA CYS A 411 -32.36 0.61 7.66
C CYS A 411 -32.86 1.88 6.92
N LYS A 412 -33.25 1.75 5.65
CA LYS A 412 -33.87 2.89 4.91
C LYS A 412 -35.14 3.39 5.59
N LYS A 413 -35.99 2.48 6.06
CA LYS A 413 -37.21 2.86 6.77
C LYS A 413 -36.89 3.61 8.06
N GLU A 414 -35.99 3.10 8.88
CA GLU A 414 -35.57 3.75 10.13
C GLU A 414 -35.02 5.16 9.88
N LEU A 415 -34.11 5.33 8.91
CA LEU A 415 -33.54 6.64 8.58
C LEU A 415 -34.59 7.64 8.09
N ARG A 416 -35.60 7.19 7.33
CA ARG A 416 -36.74 8.05 6.93
C ARG A 416 -37.57 8.49 8.14
N GLU A 417 -37.82 7.58 9.09
CA GLU A 417 -38.55 7.88 10.32
C GLU A 417 -37.77 8.85 11.22
N GLU A 418 -36.45 8.78 11.20
CA GLU A 418 -35.53 9.70 11.89
C GLU A 418 -35.33 11.03 11.15
N GLY A 419 -35.84 11.17 9.92
CA GLY A 419 -35.66 12.37 9.10
C GLY A 419 -34.25 12.55 8.52
N ILE A 420 -33.47 11.47 8.45
CA ILE A 420 -32.10 11.47 7.92
C ILE A 420 -32.14 11.25 6.40
N GLU A 421 -31.55 12.17 5.66
CA GLU A 421 -31.52 12.11 4.19
C GLU A 421 -30.42 11.15 3.68
N PHE A 422 -30.75 10.40 2.63
CA PHE A 422 -29.84 9.49 1.91
C PHE A 422 -30.27 9.36 0.44
N ASP A 423 -29.44 8.72 -0.40
CA ASP A 423 -29.80 8.40 -1.78
C ASP A 423 -30.76 7.20 -1.82
N GLU A 424 -32.02 7.44 -2.16
CA GLU A 424 -33.06 6.40 -2.29
C GLU A 424 -32.73 5.36 -3.38
N LYS A 425 -31.89 5.73 -4.37
CA LYS A 425 -31.50 4.88 -5.50
C LYS A 425 -30.14 4.23 -5.32
N ILE A 426 -29.59 4.27 -4.11
CA ILE A 426 -28.31 3.63 -3.82
C ILE A 426 -28.34 2.15 -4.23
N MET A 427 -27.33 1.72 -4.99
CA MET A 427 -27.24 0.39 -5.57
C MET A 427 -26.68 -0.61 -4.55
N LEU A 428 -27.28 -1.80 -4.50
CA LEU A 428 -26.80 -2.94 -3.72
C LEU A 428 -26.41 -4.08 -4.66
N GLY A 429 -25.13 -4.38 -4.74
CA GLY A 429 -24.55 -5.45 -5.53
C GLY A 429 -23.81 -6.48 -4.68
N ILE A 430 -23.19 -7.44 -5.36
CA ILE A 430 -22.41 -8.51 -4.72
C ILE A 430 -21.01 -8.62 -5.31
N MET A 431 -20.07 -9.02 -4.48
CA MET A 431 -18.79 -9.54 -4.94
C MET A 431 -19.00 -10.97 -5.39
N VAL A 432 -18.72 -11.23 -6.66
CA VAL A 432 -18.85 -12.57 -7.25
C VAL A 432 -17.48 -13.24 -7.20
N GLU A 433 -17.30 -14.05 -6.18
CA GLU A 433 -16.01 -14.63 -5.81
C GLU A 433 -16.10 -16.09 -5.39
N THR A 434 -17.30 -16.69 -5.49
CA THR A 434 -17.52 -18.11 -5.26
C THR A 434 -17.98 -18.80 -6.53
N PRO A 435 -17.53 -20.03 -6.83
CA PRO A 435 -17.99 -20.78 -7.99
C PRO A 435 -19.51 -21.01 -8.01
N ALA A 436 -20.15 -21.07 -6.84
CA ALA A 436 -21.60 -21.21 -6.73
C ALA A 436 -22.35 -20.08 -7.46
N VAL A 437 -21.88 -18.84 -7.35
CA VAL A 437 -22.46 -17.71 -8.07
C VAL A 437 -22.20 -17.80 -9.56
N ALA A 438 -20.99 -18.23 -9.98
CA ALA A 438 -20.63 -18.37 -11.40
C ALA A 438 -21.60 -19.32 -12.13
N PHE A 439 -21.90 -20.47 -11.54
CA PHE A 439 -22.86 -21.43 -12.11
C PHE A 439 -24.29 -20.92 -12.21
N ARG A 440 -24.65 -19.89 -11.46
CA ARG A 440 -26.02 -19.37 -11.38
C ARG A 440 -26.10 -17.84 -11.63
N ALA A 441 -25.08 -17.25 -12.25
CA ALA A 441 -24.89 -15.81 -12.38
C ALA A 441 -26.14 -15.05 -12.85
N LYS A 442 -26.80 -15.53 -13.89
CA LYS A 442 -28.06 -14.94 -14.39
C LYS A 442 -29.18 -14.86 -13.34
N HIS A 443 -29.23 -15.81 -12.39
CA HIS A 443 -30.26 -15.81 -11.33
C HIS A 443 -29.91 -14.79 -10.25
N PHE A 444 -28.64 -14.69 -9.86
CA PHE A 444 -28.16 -13.68 -8.93
C PHE A 444 -28.29 -12.27 -9.52
N ALA A 445 -28.06 -12.10 -10.83
CA ALA A 445 -28.19 -10.82 -11.52
C ALA A 445 -29.59 -10.21 -11.43
N LYS A 446 -30.64 -11.03 -11.24
CA LYS A 446 -32.01 -10.56 -11.01
C LYS A 446 -32.24 -10.02 -9.61
N GLU A 447 -31.36 -10.35 -8.67
CA GLU A 447 -31.46 -9.96 -7.27
C GLU A 447 -30.51 -8.80 -6.91
N CYS A 448 -29.64 -8.38 -7.81
CA CYS A 448 -28.58 -7.40 -7.55
C CYS A 448 -28.57 -6.30 -8.60
N ASP A 449 -28.04 -5.13 -8.23
CA ASP A 449 -27.93 -3.99 -9.15
C ASP A 449 -26.63 -4.01 -9.96
N PHE A 450 -25.60 -4.70 -9.49
CA PHE A 450 -24.31 -4.87 -10.17
C PHE A 450 -23.53 -6.05 -9.59
N PHE A 451 -22.52 -6.50 -10.34
CA PHE A 451 -21.52 -7.47 -9.89
C PHE A 451 -20.13 -6.85 -9.86
N SER A 452 -19.27 -7.37 -8.97
CA SER A 452 -17.83 -7.11 -9.01
C SER A 452 -17.07 -8.41 -8.77
N ILE A 453 -16.18 -8.79 -9.70
CA ILE A 453 -15.45 -10.06 -9.62
C ILE A 453 -14.29 -9.92 -8.63
N GLY A 454 -14.28 -10.74 -7.59
CA GLY A 454 -13.19 -10.92 -6.65
C GLY A 454 -12.28 -12.07 -7.07
N THR A 455 -11.35 -11.83 -8.00
CA THR A 455 -10.55 -12.91 -8.61
C THR A 455 -9.68 -13.67 -7.63
N ASN A 456 -9.26 -13.04 -6.53
CA ASN A 456 -8.40 -13.69 -5.56
C ASN A 456 -9.11 -14.88 -4.89
N ASP A 457 -10.29 -14.65 -4.35
CA ASP A 457 -11.10 -15.69 -3.73
C ASP A 457 -11.74 -16.63 -4.77
N LEU A 458 -12.18 -16.11 -5.92
CA LEU A 458 -12.70 -16.94 -7.03
C LEU A 458 -11.67 -17.97 -7.50
N THR A 459 -10.40 -17.57 -7.65
CA THR A 459 -9.31 -18.48 -8.04
C THR A 459 -9.07 -19.52 -6.96
N GLN A 460 -8.97 -19.08 -5.69
CA GLN A 460 -8.77 -19.96 -4.54
C GLN A 460 -9.85 -21.05 -4.46
N TYR A 461 -11.11 -20.65 -4.54
CA TYR A 461 -12.24 -21.59 -4.40
C TYR A 461 -12.46 -22.44 -5.67
N THR A 462 -12.22 -21.91 -6.85
CA THR A 462 -12.32 -22.68 -8.10
C THR A 462 -11.27 -23.78 -8.17
N LEU A 463 -10.04 -23.49 -7.76
CA LEU A 463 -8.92 -24.43 -7.81
C LEU A 463 -8.77 -25.25 -6.52
N ALA A 464 -9.50 -24.92 -5.45
CA ALA A 464 -9.35 -25.49 -4.10
C ALA A 464 -7.90 -25.39 -3.59
N VAL A 465 -7.24 -24.25 -3.81
CA VAL A 465 -5.85 -23.97 -3.44
C VAL A 465 -5.81 -22.79 -2.50
N ASP A 466 -5.25 -23.00 -1.32
CA ASP A 466 -5.00 -21.91 -0.37
C ASP A 466 -3.81 -21.05 -0.85
N ARG A 467 -4.09 -19.80 -1.22
CA ARG A 467 -3.09 -18.83 -1.69
C ARG A 467 -2.04 -18.47 -0.63
N GLY A 468 -2.37 -18.63 0.66
CA GLY A 468 -1.46 -18.39 1.78
C GLY A 468 -0.48 -19.54 2.05
N ASN A 469 -0.67 -20.70 1.42
CA ASN A 469 0.20 -21.84 1.61
C ASN A 469 1.38 -21.82 0.63
N GLU A 470 2.56 -21.48 1.11
CA GLU A 470 3.78 -21.35 0.30
C GLU A 470 4.15 -22.62 -0.49
N LYS A 471 3.81 -23.82 0.03
CA LYS A 471 4.14 -25.09 -0.61
C LYS A 471 3.34 -25.37 -1.88
N ILE A 472 2.16 -24.80 -1.99
CA ILE A 472 1.24 -25.01 -3.12
C ILE A 472 0.88 -23.70 -3.84
N ALA A 473 1.51 -22.59 -3.49
CA ALA A 473 1.26 -21.27 -4.11
C ALA A 473 1.43 -21.29 -5.64
N ASN A 474 2.29 -22.18 -6.16
CA ASN A 474 2.48 -22.36 -7.60
C ASN A 474 1.27 -22.98 -8.32
N LEU A 475 0.32 -23.58 -7.60
CA LEU A 475 -0.93 -24.11 -8.15
C LEU A 475 -2.02 -23.03 -8.24
N TYR A 476 -1.84 -21.91 -7.54
CA TYR A 476 -2.73 -20.77 -7.60
C TYR A 476 -2.42 -19.93 -8.85
N ASP A 477 -3.22 -20.07 -9.88
CA ASP A 477 -3.00 -19.40 -11.16
C ASP A 477 -4.34 -18.93 -11.76
N THR A 478 -4.55 -17.62 -11.81
CA THR A 478 -5.79 -17.01 -12.34
C THR A 478 -5.95 -17.22 -13.86
N TYR A 479 -4.86 -17.54 -14.59
CA TYR A 479 -4.95 -17.93 -16.00
C TYR A 479 -5.41 -19.39 -16.21
N ASN A 480 -5.70 -20.13 -15.14
CA ASN A 480 -6.23 -21.48 -15.27
C ASN A 480 -7.54 -21.47 -16.08
N PRO A 481 -7.73 -22.38 -17.06
CA PRO A 481 -8.92 -22.43 -17.90
C PRO A 481 -10.24 -22.46 -17.11
N ALA A 482 -10.29 -23.16 -15.96
CA ALA A 482 -11.49 -23.23 -15.14
C ALA A 482 -11.84 -21.87 -14.50
N VAL A 483 -10.82 -21.09 -14.12
CA VAL A 483 -11.02 -19.74 -13.56
C VAL A 483 -11.50 -18.77 -14.64
N LEU A 484 -10.87 -18.80 -15.83
CA LEU A 484 -11.31 -17.95 -16.95
C LEU A 484 -12.72 -18.32 -17.42
N GLN A 485 -13.07 -19.60 -17.42
CA GLN A 485 -14.43 -20.03 -17.70
C GLN A 485 -15.43 -19.51 -16.67
N ALA A 486 -15.10 -19.55 -15.37
CA ALA A 486 -15.94 -18.98 -14.32
C ALA A 486 -16.12 -17.46 -14.49
N ILE A 487 -15.05 -16.73 -14.81
CA ILE A 487 -15.10 -15.29 -15.11
C ILE A 487 -16.04 -15.02 -16.29
N LYS A 488 -15.91 -15.79 -17.38
CA LYS A 488 -16.77 -15.65 -18.56
C LYS A 488 -18.24 -15.89 -18.22
N MET A 489 -18.54 -16.95 -17.45
CA MET A 489 -19.91 -17.24 -16.99
C MET A 489 -20.51 -16.12 -16.16
N LEU A 490 -19.70 -15.48 -15.30
CA LEU A 490 -20.13 -14.33 -14.48
C LEU A 490 -20.47 -13.11 -15.36
N ILE A 491 -19.61 -12.81 -16.35
CA ILE A 491 -19.83 -11.69 -17.27
C ILE A 491 -21.09 -11.91 -18.12
N ASP A 492 -21.22 -13.08 -18.72
CA ASP A 492 -22.39 -13.42 -19.53
C ASP A 492 -23.68 -13.39 -18.70
N GLY A 493 -23.64 -13.98 -17.50
CA GLY A 493 -24.80 -14.03 -16.63
C GLY A 493 -25.23 -12.65 -16.11
N ALA A 494 -24.29 -11.73 -15.88
CA ALA A 494 -24.58 -10.35 -15.53
C ALA A 494 -25.30 -9.63 -16.70
N HIS A 495 -24.73 -9.72 -17.89
CA HIS A 495 -25.30 -9.09 -19.10
C HIS A 495 -26.66 -9.68 -19.48
N GLU A 496 -26.83 -11.01 -19.38
CA GLU A 496 -28.14 -11.65 -19.57
C GLU A 496 -29.18 -11.19 -18.50
N GLY A 497 -28.72 -10.88 -17.30
CA GLY A 497 -29.56 -10.30 -16.24
C GLY A 497 -29.81 -8.80 -16.37
N GLY A 498 -29.13 -8.11 -17.32
CA GLY A 498 -29.27 -6.69 -17.58
C GLY A 498 -28.52 -5.77 -16.62
N ILE A 499 -27.51 -6.30 -15.91
CA ILE A 499 -26.69 -5.54 -14.95
C ILE A 499 -25.25 -5.42 -15.44
N LYS A 500 -24.53 -4.42 -14.91
CA LYS A 500 -23.10 -4.23 -15.16
C LYS A 500 -22.24 -5.11 -14.25
N ILE A 501 -21.05 -5.46 -14.76
CA ILE A 501 -20.07 -6.22 -14.04
C ILE A 501 -18.70 -5.56 -14.09
N SER A 502 -18.06 -5.43 -12.93
CA SER A 502 -16.68 -4.95 -12.76
C SER A 502 -15.77 -6.06 -12.24
N MET A 503 -14.49 -5.80 -12.21
CA MET A 503 -13.51 -6.65 -11.54
C MET A 503 -12.64 -5.81 -10.62
N CYS A 504 -12.50 -6.22 -9.36
CA CYS A 504 -11.67 -5.54 -8.36
C CYS A 504 -10.55 -6.43 -7.80
N GLY A 505 -10.45 -7.68 -8.23
CA GLY A 505 -9.31 -8.53 -7.91
C GLY A 505 -8.03 -8.09 -8.62
N GLU A 506 -6.90 -8.62 -8.19
CA GLU A 506 -5.58 -8.24 -8.72
C GLU A 506 -5.43 -8.49 -10.23
N PHE A 507 -6.16 -9.44 -10.77
CA PHE A 507 -6.15 -9.77 -12.20
C PHE A 507 -6.63 -8.61 -13.09
N ALA A 508 -7.44 -7.68 -12.57
CA ALA A 508 -7.84 -6.47 -13.32
C ALA A 508 -6.66 -5.51 -13.59
N GLY A 509 -5.62 -5.56 -12.76
CA GLY A 509 -4.40 -4.76 -12.90
C GLY A 509 -3.24 -5.48 -13.64
N ASP A 510 -3.43 -6.75 -14.01
CA ASP A 510 -2.44 -7.50 -14.79
C ASP A 510 -2.49 -7.06 -16.27
N GLU A 511 -1.40 -6.47 -16.75
CA GLU A 511 -1.30 -5.93 -18.10
C GLU A 511 -1.61 -6.96 -19.20
N ASN A 512 -1.28 -8.23 -18.98
CA ASN A 512 -1.58 -9.30 -19.93
C ASN A 512 -3.05 -9.74 -19.89
N ALA A 513 -3.71 -9.61 -18.73
CA ALA A 513 -5.12 -9.99 -18.59
C ALA A 513 -6.09 -8.98 -19.21
N VAL A 514 -5.66 -7.73 -19.43
CA VAL A 514 -6.54 -6.65 -19.93
C VAL A 514 -7.21 -7.03 -21.23
N ALA A 515 -6.48 -7.59 -22.19
CA ALA A 515 -7.04 -8.00 -23.48
C ALA A 515 -8.10 -9.11 -23.34
N ILE A 516 -7.86 -10.07 -22.44
CA ILE A 516 -8.79 -11.16 -22.14
C ILE A 516 -10.09 -10.59 -21.55
N LEU A 517 -9.97 -9.81 -20.48
CA LEU A 517 -11.12 -9.27 -19.75
C LEU A 517 -11.95 -8.31 -20.61
N PHE A 518 -11.27 -7.48 -21.41
CA PHE A 518 -11.92 -6.60 -22.37
C PHE A 518 -12.65 -7.42 -23.44
N GLY A 519 -12.01 -8.46 -24.00
CA GLY A 519 -12.63 -9.38 -24.97
C GLY A 519 -13.81 -10.15 -24.39
N MET A 520 -13.75 -10.57 -23.11
CA MET A 520 -14.87 -11.22 -22.42
C MET A 520 -16.07 -10.28 -22.19
N GLY A 521 -15.89 -8.97 -22.27
CA GLY A 521 -16.96 -8.00 -22.10
C GLY A 521 -17.04 -7.33 -20.73
N LEU A 522 -15.96 -7.34 -19.95
CA LEU A 522 -15.93 -6.66 -18.66
C LEU A 522 -16.21 -5.15 -18.82
N ASP A 523 -17.15 -4.61 -18.03
CA ASP A 523 -17.58 -3.20 -18.13
C ASP A 523 -16.61 -2.23 -17.45
N SER A 524 -15.99 -2.64 -16.33
CA SER A 524 -15.11 -1.77 -15.54
C SER A 524 -13.99 -2.55 -14.88
N PHE A 525 -12.81 -1.92 -14.83
CA PHE A 525 -11.59 -2.47 -14.23
C PHE A 525 -11.25 -1.68 -12.96
N SER A 526 -10.98 -2.35 -11.84
CA SER A 526 -10.58 -1.70 -10.60
C SER A 526 -9.31 -2.33 -10.03
N MET A 527 -8.32 -1.50 -9.71
CA MET A 527 -6.98 -1.95 -9.38
C MET A 527 -6.26 -0.98 -8.44
N SER A 528 -5.04 -1.30 -8.05
CA SER A 528 -4.18 -0.34 -7.35
C SER A 528 -3.90 0.89 -8.22
N GLY A 529 -3.74 2.06 -7.59
CA GLY A 529 -3.52 3.32 -8.31
C GLY A 529 -2.37 3.28 -9.32
N ILE A 530 -1.28 2.60 -8.97
CA ILE A 530 -0.08 2.47 -9.81
C ILE A 530 -0.37 1.74 -11.14
N SER A 531 -1.32 0.82 -11.16
CA SER A 531 -1.68 0.05 -12.37
C SER A 531 -2.60 0.82 -13.32
N ILE A 532 -3.34 1.81 -12.84
CA ILE A 532 -4.35 2.55 -13.61
C ILE A 532 -3.81 3.11 -14.94
N PRO A 533 -2.70 3.88 -14.96
CA PRO A 533 -2.22 4.46 -16.21
C PRO A 533 -1.78 3.41 -17.23
N ARG A 534 -1.20 2.30 -16.76
CA ARG A 534 -0.74 1.20 -17.61
C ARG A 534 -1.90 0.47 -18.27
N VAL A 535 -2.92 0.14 -17.48
CA VAL A 535 -4.14 -0.49 -18.01
C VAL A 535 -4.88 0.44 -18.98
N LYS A 536 -4.99 1.74 -18.69
CA LYS A 536 -5.52 2.72 -19.63
C LYS A 536 -4.77 2.71 -20.95
N ARG A 537 -3.42 2.76 -20.92
CA ARG A 537 -2.56 2.71 -22.11
C ARG A 537 -2.84 1.48 -22.97
N ILE A 538 -2.99 0.33 -22.34
CA ILE A 538 -3.28 -0.92 -23.04
C ILE A 538 -4.67 -0.87 -23.66
N LEU A 539 -5.71 -0.55 -22.89
CA LEU A 539 -7.09 -0.45 -23.38
C LEU A 539 -7.20 0.47 -24.60
N MET A 540 -6.48 1.61 -24.60
CA MET A 540 -6.48 2.55 -25.74
C MET A 540 -5.80 1.98 -27.00
N LYS A 541 -5.02 0.92 -26.89
CA LYS A 541 -4.38 0.23 -28.01
C LYS A 541 -5.16 -1.00 -28.48
N LEU A 542 -6.17 -1.45 -27.74
CA LEU A 542 -6.97 -2.64 -28.07
C LEU A 542 -8.10 -2.34 -29.07
N ASP A 543 -8.47 -3.36 -29.82
CA ASP A 543 -9.69 -3.45 -30.61
C ASP A 543 -10.59 -4.55 -30.01
N LYS A 544 -11.86 -4.24 -29.79
CA LYS A 544 -12.80 -5.14 -29.12
C LYS A 544 -12.96 -6.48 -29.84
N LYS A 545 -13.13 -6.42 -31.17
CA LYS A 545 -13.35 -7.61 -31.98
C LYS A 545 -12.12 -8.54 -32.02
N GLU A 546 -10.92 -7.95 -32.04
CA GLU A 546 -9.69 -8.76 -31.97
C GLU A 546 -9.52 -9.42 -30.61
N CYS A 547 -9.91 -8.73 -29.51
CA CYS A 547 -9.91 -9.31 -28.17
C CYS A 547 -10.98 -10.40 -28.03
N GLU A 548 -12.15 -10.25 -28.63
CA GLU A 548 -13.19 -11.30 -28.66
C GLU A 548 -12.68 -12.58 -29.35
N LYS A 549 -12.00 -12.45 -30.49
CA LYS A 549 -11.35 -13.58 -31.16
C LYS A 549 -10.24 -14.24 -30.32
N LEU A 550 -9.49 -13.43 -29.55
CA LEU A 550 -8.52 -13.97 -28.61
C LEU A 550 -9.23 -14.81 -27.54
N VAL A 551 -10.33 -14.31 -26.97
CA VAL A 551 -11.11 -15.02 -25.95
C VAL A 551 -11.64 -16.35 -26.49
N GLU A 552 -12.19 -16.39 -27.71
CA GLU A 552 -12.65 -17.62 -28.36
C GLU A 552 -11.52 -18.68 -28.40
N ARG A 553 -10.31 -18.26 -28.80
CA ARG A 553 -9.16 -19.20 -28.87
C ARG A 553 -8.71 -19.67 -27.50
N ILE A 554 -8.57 -18.77 -26.50
CA ILE A 554 -8.01 -19.15 -25.20
C ILE A 554 -8.96 -20.01 -24.36
N LEU A 555 -10.27 -19.89 -24.55
CA LEU A 555 -11.26 -20.71 -23.82
C LEU A 555 -11.26 -22.18 -24.28
N ASP A 556 -10.71 -22.48 -25.47
CA ASP A 556 -10.53 -23.86 -25.98
C ASP A 556 -9.19 -24.47 -25.51
N LEU A 557 -8.27 -23.69 -24.92
CA LEU A 557 -6.98 -24.17 -24.46
C LEU A 557 -7.09 -24.95 -23.15
N SER A 558 -6.20 -25.90 -22.96
CA SER A 558 -6.26 -26.86 -21.85
C SER A 558 -5.44 -26.45 -20.63
N THR A 559 -4.45 -25.56 -20.79
CA THR A 559 -3.51 -25.20 -19.72
C THR A 559 -3.28 -23.70 -19.59
N ALA A 560 -2.98 -23.24 -18.37
CA ALA A 560 -2.60 -21.85 -18.13
C ALA A 560 -1.36 -21.41 -18.92
N SER A 561 -0.41 -22.31 -19.16
CA SER A 561 0.80 -22.02 -19.93
C SER A 561 0.49 -21.75 -21.40
N GLU A 562 -0.40 -22.53 -22.03
CA GLU A 562 -0.87 -22.28 -23.40
C GLU A 562 -1.57 -20.92 -23.50
N ILE A 563 -2.45 -20.62 -22.54
CA ILE A 563 -3.17 -19.34 -22.48
C ILE A 563 -2.19 -18.18 -22.36
N LYS A 564 -1.25 -18.24 -21.42
CA LYS A 564 -0.23 -17.18 -21.24
C LYS A 564 0.62 -16.97 -22.50
N ASN A 565 0.96 -18.03 -23.21
CA ASN A 565 1.71 -17.94 -24.47
C ASN A 565 0.88 -17.28 -25.57
N GLU A 566 -0.38 -17.66 -25.75
CA GLU A 566 -1.29 -17.08 -26.74
C GLU A 566 -1.50 -15.58 -26.47
N VAL A 567 -1.73 -15.20 -25.21
CA VAL A 567 -1.87 -13.81 -24.80
C VAL A 567 -0.59 -13.02 -25.06
N LYS A 568 0.56 -13.57 -24.72
CA LYS A 568 1.86 -12.92 -24.95
C LYS A 568 2.12 -12.64 -26.43
N GLU A 569 1.80 -13.60 -27.32
CA GLU A 569 1.91 -13.39 -28.76
C GLU A 569 0.91 -12.32 -29.26
N PHE A 570 -0.32 -12.34 -28.75
CA PHE A 570 -1.31 -11.32 -29.09
C PHE A 570 -0.83 -9.92 -28.66
N MET A 571 -0.31 -9.77 -27.43
CA MET A 571 0.15 -8.50 -26.89
C MET A 571 1.37 -7.95 -27.61
N LYS A 572 2.27 -8.77 -28.15
CA LYS A 572 3.39 -8.32 -29.00
C LYS A 572 2.94 -7.57 -30.26
N ASN A 573 1.79 -7.91 -30.80
CA ASN A 573 1.25 -7.27 -32.01
C ASN A 573 0.55 -5.94 -31.70
N ILE A 574 0.34 -5.62 -30.42
CA ILE A 574 -0.35 -4.41 -29.97
C ILE A 574 0.66 -3.37 -29.42
N ALA A 575 1.81 -3.83 -28.93
CA ALA A 575 2.88 -2.96 -28.42
C ALA A 575 3.46 -2.11 -29.56
#